data_e14ecdae65433ea488bf4b3f3ee04c99
#
_entry.id   e14ecdae65433ea488bf4b3f3ee04c99
#
_cell.length_a   1.000
_cell.length_b   1.000
_cell.length_c   1.000
_cell.angle_alpha   90.00
_cell.angle_beta   90.00
_cell.angle_gamma   90.00
#
_symmetry.space_group_name_H-M   'P 1'
#
loop_
_entity.id
_entity.type
_entity.pdbx_description
1 polymer ?
#
loop_
_entity_poly.entity_id
_entity_poly.type
_entity_poly.pdbx_seq_one_letter_code
_entity_poly.pdbx_strand_id
1 'polypeptide(L)'
;MKNCSGRLIVASPSVCADVLYAGGFHAPDEVVYFEAAGERGLILSQLEFARAKEEASRKVRVLSREEFLDARSADRSDLAVLVNLTEQLDLRCWKVPADFPLALADALRARGIGVEAVNGPFFPKREVKTASEIAKIAEAEAATEEAMRYVRDRIRKAKVNSRGVLCSGKTVLTCEMLRAEIEGLLKTRGYTASQTITACGIQASQPHNLGAGPVLAGKPIVVDIFPRSDTTGYWGDMTRTFCKGIAEPVVRKAFLSVRKAGEIAERMIREGVCAAEVHLAAAESMAADGFQTGHTADGIPCGFIHGLGHGVGLEIHEGPRVSPMNRNPLRKGNVVSVEPGLYHPAWGGIRLEDLVVVTRDGCRNFNTMEKELEIE
;
A
#
# COMPACT_ATOMS: atom_id res chain seq x y z
N MET A 1 16.67 -27.38 19.43
CA MET A 1 15.84 -26.96 18.30
C MET A 1 16.61 -27.24 17.01
N LYS A 2 16.04 -28.00 16.07
CA LYS A 2 16.68 -28.27 14.77
C LYS A 2 16.76 -26.92 14.01
N ASN A 3 17.95 -26.51 13.62
CA ASN A 3 18.15 -25.26 12.92
C ASN A 3 17.48 -25.34 11.54
N CYS A 4 16.35 -24.66 11.31
CA CYS A 4 15.71 -24.60 10.01
C CYS A 4 16.57 -23.73 9.08
N SER A 5 17.14 -24.34 8.05
CA SER A 5 18.07 -23.68 7.12
C SER A 5 17.43 -23.27 5.80
N GLY A 6 16.28 -23.85 5.45
CA GLY A 6 15.54 -23.52 4.23
C GLY A 6 14.44 -22.48 4.47
N ARG A 7 14.16 -21.67 3.45
CA ARG A 7 13.03 -20.73 3.38
C ARG A 7 12.10 -21.16 2.26
N LEU A 8 10.80 -21.13 2.51
CA LEU A 8 9.78 -21.65 1.58
C LEU A 8 8.57 -20.71 1.56
N ILE A 9 8.07 -20.38 0.36
CA ILE A 9 6.78 -19.71 0.15
C ILE A 9 6.00 -20.54 -0.87
N VAL A 10 4.71 -20.73 -0.62
CA VAL A 10 3.74 -21.30 -1.57
C VAL A 10 2.60 -20.29 -1.70
N ALA A 11 2.60 -19.54 -2.78
CA ALA A 11 1.62 -18.48 -3.00
C ALA A 11 1.64 -17.99 -4.45
N SER A 12 0.56 -17.32 -4.89
CA SER A 12 0.56 -16.62 -6.17
C SER A 12 1.31 -15.28 -6.06
N PRO A 13 2.22 -14.97 -7.00
CA PRO A 13 2.88 -13.67 -7.08
C PRO A 13 1.93 -12.49 -7.29
N SER A 14 0.69 -12.75 -7.75
CA SER A 14 -0.32 -11.72 -7.94
C SER A 14 -0.80 -11.12 -6.61
N VAL A 15 -0.80 -11.93 -5.53
CA VAL A 15 -1.31 -11.54 -4.20
C VAL A 15 -0.25 -11.56 -3.10
N CYS A 16 0.86 -12.28 -3.29
CA CYS A 16 1.94 -12.38 -2.32
C CYS A 16 3.15 -11.54 -2.77
N ALA A 17 3.36 -10.42 -2.14
CA ALA A 17 4.47 -9.52 -2.44
C ALA A 17 5.84 -10.15 -2.18
N ASP A 18 5.96 -11.04 -1.20
CA ASP A 18 7.23 -11.70 -0.88
C ASP A 18 7.69 -12.65 -1.99
N VAL A 19 6.75 -13.41 -2.59
CA VAL A 19 7.14 -14.29 -3.70
C VAL A 19 7.41 -13.47 -4.99
N LEU A 20 6.69 -12.37 -5.20
CA LEU A 20 6.98 -11.45 -6.29
C LEU A 20 8.37 -10.80 -6.12
N TYR A 21 8.68 -10.34 -4.91
CA TYR A 21 9.99 -9.77 -4.57
C TYR A 21 11.15 -10.74 -4.82
N ALA A 22 10.97 -11.97 -4.37
CA ALA A 22 12.01 -12.99 -4.47
C ALA A 22 12.17 -13.56 -5.89
N GLY A 23 11.04 -13.85 -6.57
CA GLY A 23 11.01 -14.45 -7.90
C GLY A 23 11.17 -13.45 -9.03
N GLY A 24 10.70 -12.21 -8.83
CA GLY A 24 10.69 -11.18 -9.88
C GLY A 24 9.82 -11.56 -11.08
N PHE A 25 8.77 -12.34 -10.87
CA PHE A 25 7.92 -12.90 -11.91
C PHE A 25 6.44 -12.84 -11.50
N HIS A 26 5.60 -12.36 -12.41
CA HIS A 26 4.16 -12.31 -12.20
C HIS A 26 3.49 -13.58 -12.74
N ALA A 27 2.75 -14.29 -11.88
CA ALA A 27 1.90 -15.41 -12.26
C ALA A 27 0.56 -15.33 -11.52
N PRO A 28 -0.55 -15.71 -12.17
CA PRO A 28 -1.86 -15.75 -11.51
C PRO A 28 -1.97 -16.93 -10.53
N ASP A 29 -1.31 -18.03 -10.85
CA ASP A 29 -1.36 -19.25 -10.07
C ASP A 29 -0.30 -19.29 -8.97
N GLU A 30 -0.50 -20.20 -8.00
CA GLU A 30 0.48 -20.47 -6.97
C GLU A 30 1.79 -21.03 -7.54
N VAL A 31 2.88 -20.54 -7.01
CA VAL A 31 4.23 -21.03 -7.29
C VAL A 31 4.92 -21.39 -5.98
N VAL A 32 5.92 -22.24 -6.04
CA VAL A 32 6.79 -22.54 -4.90
C VAL A 32 8.09 -21.77 -5.05
N TYR A 33 8.35 -20.86 -4.15
CA TYR A 33 9.67 -20.23 -4.00
C TYR A 33 10.42 -20.91 -2.85
N PHE A 34 11.70 -21.23 -3.06
CA PHE A 34 12.57 -21.70 -2.00
C PHE A 34 13.95 -21.03 -2.03
N GLU A 35 14.55 -20.95 -0.84
CA GLU A 35 15.95 -20.55 -0.66
C GLU A 35 16.58 -21.53 0.34
N ALA A 36 17.52 -22.36 -0.13
CA ALA A 36 18.17 -23.39 0.68
C ALA A 36 19.49 -23.85 0.06
N ALA A 37 20.46 -24.28 0.87
CA ALA A 37 21.75 -24.80 0.43
C ALA A 37 22.51 -23.85 -0.54
N GLY A 38 22.29 -22.55 -0.43
CA GLY A 38 22.90 -21.55 -1.32
C GLY A 38 22.17 -21.36 -2.67
N GLU A 39 21.12 -22.13 -2.92
CA GLU A 39 20.28 -22.04 -4.11
C GLU A 39 18.98 -21.27 -3.82
N ARG A 40 18.45 -20.64 -4.88
CA ARG A 40 17.11 -20.03 -4.92
C ARG A 40 16.37 -20.59 -6.12
N GLY A 41 15.20 -21.12 -5.89
CA GLY A 41 14.40 -21.71 -6.94
C GLY A 41 12.97 -21.17 -6.96
N LEU A 42 12.40 -21.18 -8.16
CA LEU A 42 11.00 -20.93 -8.42
C LEU A 42 10.45 -22.12 -9.18
N ILE A 43 9.59 -22.90 -8.55
CA ILE A 43 8.98 -24.09 -9.12
C ILE A 43 7.58 -23.71 -9.64
N LEU A 44 7.32 -23.95 -10.91
CA LEU A 44 6.13 -23.53 -11.62
C LEU A 44 5.48 -24.66 -12.39
N SER A 45 4.19 -24.49 -12.68
CA SER A 45 3.48 -25.35 -13.61
C SER A 45 4.03 -25.22 -15.04
N GLN A 46 3.73 -26.17 -15.90
CA GLN A 46 4.14 -26.11 -17.32
C GLN A 46 3.52 -24.90 -18.06
N LEU A 47 2.38 -24.39 -17.59
CA LEU A 47 1.72 -23.21 -18.19
C LEU A 47 2.58 -21.96 -18.10
N GLU A 48 3.30 -21.80 -16.98
CA GLU A 48 4.10 -20.61 -16.69
C GLU A 48 5.60 -20.79 -16.95
N PHE A 49 6.06 -22.03 -17.14
CA PHE A 49 7.48 -22.38 -17.16
C PHE A 49 8.27 -21.67 -18.25
N ALA A 50 7.77 -21.66 -19.49
CA ALA A 50 8.48 -21.03 -20.61
C ALA A 50 8.60 -19.50 -20.40
N ARG A 51 7.51 -18.86 -20.01
CA ARG A 51 7.47 -17.42 -19.73
C ARG A 51 8.37 -17.05 -18.54
N ALA A 52 8.37 -17.84 -17.48
CA ALA A 52 9.25 -17.62 -16.32
C ALA A 52 10.75 -17.74 -16.67
N LYS A 53 11.13 -18.60 -17.62
CA LYS A 53 12.52 -18.69 -18.10
C LYS A 53 13.04 -17.38 -18.72
N GLU A 54 12.14 -16.59 -19.30
CA GLU A 54 12.47 -15.33 -19.95
C GLU A 54 12.35 -14.12 -18.97
N GLU A 55 11.31 -14.12 -18.13
CA GLU A 55 10.90 -12.97 -17.34
C GLU A 55 11.40 -12.97 -15.90
N ALA A 56 11.59 -14.16 -15.28
CA ALA A 56 11.95 -14.26 -13.88
C ALA A 56 13.33 -13.66 -13.56
N SER A 57 13.52 -13.27 -12.32
CA SER A 57 14.79 -12.75 -11.84
C SER A 57 15.94 -13.74 -12.15
N ARG A 58 17.03 -13.23 -12.72
CA ARG A 58 18.26 -14.01 -12.98
C ARG A 58 18.90 -14.57 -11.70
N LYS A 59 18.41 -14.17 -10.52
CA LYS A 59 18.88 -14.63 -9.21
C LYS A 59 18.19 -15.91 -8.75
N VAL A 60 17.17 -16.37 -9.46
CA VAL A 60 16.43 -17.60 -9.14
C VAL A 60 16.54 -18.61 -10.28
N ARG A 61 16.64 -19.88 -9.94
CA ARG A 61 16.57 -21.00 -10.87
C ARG A 61 15.10 -21.32 -11.13
N VAL A 62 14.67 -21.27 -12.38
CA VAL A 62 13.33 -21.65 -12.80
C VAL A 62 13.28 -23.16 -13.01
N LEU A 63 12.38 -23.84 -12.31
CA LEU A 63 12.23 -25.29 -12.25
C LEU A 63 10.80 -25.69 -12.59
N SER A 64 10.63 -26.81 -13.29
CA SER A 64 9.31 -27.38 -13.56
C SER A 64 8.82 -28.21 -12.37
N ARG A 65 7.51 -28.13 -12.06
CA ARG A 65 6.88 -29.04 -11.07
C ARG A 65 7.12 -30.51 -11.39
N GLU A 66 7.21 -30.85 -12.69
CA GLU A 66 7.43 -32.23 -13.13
C GLU A 66 8.79 -32.82 -12.68
N GLU A 67 9.79 -31.96 -12.42
CA GLU A 67 11.09 -32.40 -11.89
C GLU A 67 10.99 -32.93 -10.45
N PHE A 68 9.90 -32.62 -9.74
CA PHE A 68 9.64 -32.99 -8.34
C PHE A 68 8.49 -33.98 -8.19
N LEU A 69 7.96 -34.52 -9.27
CA LEU A 69 6.85 -35.47 -9.25
C LEU A 69 7.29 -36.82 -9.80
N ASP A 70 6.94 -37.90 -9.08
CA ASP A 70 7.13 -39.26 -9.60
C ASP A 70 6.16 -39.49 -10.79
N ALA A 71 6.71 -39.80 -11.96
CA ALA A 71 5.94 -40.11 -13.16
C ALA A 71 4.93 -41.27 -13.01
N ARG A 72 5.17 -42.16 -12.02
CA ARG A 72 4.30 -43.30 -11.72
C ARG A 72 3.24 -43.01 -10.67
N SER A 73 3.35 -41.87 -9.95
CA SER A 73 2.42 -41.48 -8.91
C SER A 73 1.23 -40.70 -9.52
N ALA A 74 0.04 -40.96 -9.03
CA ALA A 74 -1.14 -40.15 -9.32
C ALA A 74 -1.19 -38.87 -8.46
N ASP A 75 -0.35 -38.77 -7.41
CA ASP A 75 -0.31 -37.59 -6.54
C ASP A 75 0.50 -36.48 -7.21
N ARG A 76 -0.22 -35.42 -7.62
CA ARG A 76 0.33 -34.21 -8.27
C ARG A 76 0.21 -32.99 -7.35
N SER A 77 0.01 -33.19 -6.04
CA SER A 77 -0.20 -32.13 -5.06
C SER A 77 1.05 -31.32 -4.78
N ASP A 78 0.87 -30.14 -4.21
CA ASP A 78 1.99 -29.33 -3.71
C ASP A 78 2.75 -30.06 -2.60
N LEU A 79 2.06 -30.85 -1.79
CA LEU A 79 2.70 -31.68 -0.78
C LEU A 79 3.72 -32.64 -1.41
N ALA A 80 3.37 -33.32 -2.50
CA ALA A 80 4.29 -34.24 -3.19
C ALA A 80 5.54 -33.50 -3.71
N VAL A 81 5.34 -32.34 -4.33
CA VAL A 81 6.44 -31.46 -4.79
C VAL A 81 7.35 -31.08 -3.62
N LEU A 82 6.78 -30.62 -2.51
CA LEU A 82 7.54 -30.14 -1.36
C LEU A 82 8.26 -31.25 -0.60
N VAL A 83 7.68 -32.43 -0.50
CA VAL A 83 8.35 -33.60 0.08
C VAL A 83 9.59 -33.95 -0.74
N ASN A 84 9.44 -34.10 -2.07
CA ASN A 84 10.55 -34.45 -2.95
C ASN A 84 11.62 -33.34 -3.00
N LEU A 85 11.22 -32.06 -3.01
CA LEU A 85 12.16 -30.94 -2.90
C LEU A 85 12.95 -31.00 -1.59
N THR A 86 12.29 -31.32 -0.48
CA THR A 86 12.91 -31.41 0.85
C THR A 86 13.94 -32.55 0.91
N GLU A 87 13.62 -33.68 0.30
CA GLU A 87 14.51 -34.84 0.20
C GLU A 87 15.72 -34.56 -0.70
N GLN A 88 15.51 -33.96 -1.89
CA GLN A 88 16.58 -33.59 -2.82
C GLN A 88 17.58 -32.59 -2.22
N LEU A 89 17.12 -31.69 -1.35
CA LEU A 89 17.94 -30.70 -0.68
C LEU A 89 18.52 -31.18 0.67
N ASP A 90 18.23 -32.41 1.07
CA ASP A 90 18.57 -32.99 2.39
C ASP A 90 18.19 -32.08 3.57
N LEU A 91 17.00 -31.49 3.50
CA LEU A 91 16.48 -30.61 4.53
C LEU A 91 15.61 -31.37 5.53
N ARG A 92 15.47 -30.79 6.72
CA ARG A 92 14.61 -31.32 7.79
C ARG A 92 13.55 -30.33 8.24
N CYS A 93 13.69 -29.08 7.85
CA CYS A 93 12.82 -28.00 8.33
C CYS A 93 12.84 -26.80 7.38
N TRP A 94 11.66 -26.19 7.19
CA TRP A 94 11.47 -24.98 6.44
C TRP A 94 11.03 -23.81 7.33
N LYS A 95 11.58 -22.62 7.10
CA LYS A 95 11.04 -21.36 7.54
C LYS A 95 10.03 -20.87 6.51
N VAL A 96 8.83 -20.53 6.96
CA VAL A 96 7.72 -20.09 6.11
C VAL A 96 7.18 -18.75 6.58
N PRO A 97 6.52 -17.95 5.72
CA PRO A 97 5.81 -16.74 6.17
C PRO A 97 4.67 -17.09 7.13
N ALA A 98 4.23 -16.11 7.93
CA ALA A 98 3.22 -16.32 8.96
C ALA A 98 1.84 -16.73 8.40
N ASP A 99 1.55 -16.37 7.16
CA ASP A 99 0.34 -16.68 6.41
C ASP A 99 0.46 -17.94 5.52
N PHE A 100 1.52 -18.73 5.72
CA PHE A 100 1.69 -20.00 5.00
C PHE A 100 0.48 -20.93 5.20
N PRO A 101 -0.01 -21.63 4.14
CA PRO A 101 -1.20 -22.47 4.24
C PRO A 101 -1.10 -23.51 5.36
N LEU A 102 -1.96 -23.38 6.38
CA LEU A 102 -1.93 -24.26 7.57
C LEU A 102 -2.07 -25.73 7.22
N ALA A 103 -2.99 -26.06 6.31
CA ALA A 103 -3.20 -27.45 5.88
C ALA A 103 -1.92 -28.07 5.26
N LEU A 104 -1.18 -27.26 4.48
CA LEU A 104 0.08 -27.71 3.88
C LEU A 104 1.19 -27.85 4.93
N ALA A 105 1.23 -26.93 5.91
CA ALA A 105 2.17 -27.01 7.04
C ALA A 105 1.96 -28.29 7.87
N ASP A 106 0.70 -28.61 8.17
CA ASP A 106 0.37 -29.82 8.95
C ASP A 106 0.63 -31.12 8.15
N ALA A 107 0.37 -31.11 6.85
CA ALA A 107 0.69 -32.23 5.97
C ALA A 107 2.20 -32.48 5.88
N LEU A 108 3.04 -31.43 5.82
CA LEU A 108 4.50 -31.54 5.87
C LEU A 108 4.98 -32.08 7.22
N ARG A 109 4.42 -31.59 8.34
CA ARG A 109 4.73 -32.08 9.70
C ARG A 109 4.39 -33.57 9.87
N ALA A 110 3.27 -34.00 9.31
CA ALA A 110 2.86 -35.42 9.31
C ALA A 110 3.86 -36.32 8.54
N ARG A 111 4.63 -35.76 7.59
CA ARG A 111 5.72 -36.43 6.89
C ARG A 111 7.08 -36.28 7.58
N GLY A 112 7.12 -35.75 8.80
CA GLY A 112 8.35 -35.56 9.58
C GLY A 112 9.18 -34.35 9.20
N ILE A 113 8.66 -33.46 8.31
CA ILE A 113 9.32 -32.24 7.87
C ILE A 113 8.90 -31.08 8.83
N GLY A 114 9.88 -30.45 9.46
CA GLY A 114 9.63 -29.29 10.32
C GLY A 114 9.14 -28.08 9.52
N VAL A 115 8.19 -27.31 10.08
CA VAL A 115 7.70 -26.05 9.51
C VAL A 115 7.64 -25.03 10.63
N GLU A 116 8.40 -23.93 10.48
CA GLU A 116 8.53 -22.85 11.45
C GLU A 116 8.10 -21.52 10.80
N ALA A 117 7.07 -20.88 11.34
CA ALA A 117 6.65 -19.56 10.88
C ALA A 117 7.64 -18.49 11.33
N VAL A 118 8.00 -17.58 10.43
CA VAL A 118 8.85 -16.42 10.73
C VAL A 118 7.98 -15.35 11.36
N ASN A 119 8.37 -14.85 12.53
CA ASN A 119 7.74 -13.70 13.15
C ASN A 119 8.24 -12.40 12.49
N GLY A 120 7.32 -11.57 11.99
CA GLY A 120 7.63 -10.33 11.29
C GLY A 120 7.81 -10.51 9.77
N PRO A 121 8.40 -9.51 9.09
CA PRO A 121 8.54 -9.54 7.62
C PRO A 121 9.38 -10.73 7.15
N PHE A 122 8.89 -11.47 6.18
CA PHE A 122 9.63 -12.61 5.64
C PHE A 122 10.90 -12.16 4.92
N PHE A 123 10.84 -11.05 4.19
CA PHE A 123 12.01 -10.36 3.63
C PHE A 123 12.18 -8.95 4.22
N PRO A 124 12.86 -8.78 5.37
CA PRO A 124 13.07 -7.46 6.00
C PRO A 124 13.77 -6.44 5.09
N LYS A 125 14.48 -6.91 4.06
CA LYS A 125 15.15 -6.06 3.07
C LYS A 125 14.17 -5.25 2.21
N ARG A 126 12.90 -5.66 2.10
CA ARG A 126 11.85 -4.90 1.39
C ARG A 126 11.60 -3.52 1.98
N GLU A 127 11.82 -3.36 3.28
CA GLU A 127 11.64 -2.05 3.94
C GLU A 127 12.61 -1.00 3.40
N VAL A 128 13.84 -1.39 3.01
CA VAL A 128 14.87 -0.49 2.47
C VAL A 128 14.98 -0.68 0.98
N LYS A 129 14.42 0.24 0.22
CA LYS A 129 14.33 0.18 -1.22
C LYS A 129 15.66 0.47 -1.90
N THR A 130 15.99 -0.30 -2.91
CA THR A 130 17.08 -0.01 -3.84
C THR A 130 16.73 1.16 -4.75
N ALA A 131 17.71 1.73 -5.42
CA ALA A 131 17.48 2.83 -6.38
C ALA A 131 16.47 2.43 -7.50
N SER A 132 16.52 1.17 -7.96
CA SER A 132 15.58 0.66 -8.97
C SER A 132 14.15 0.55 -8.44
N GLU A 133 13.98 0.12 -7.20
CA GLU A 133 12.64 0.04 -6.56
C GLU A 133 12.07 1.43 -6.30
N ILE A 134 12.91 2.37 -5.85
CA ILE A 134 12.54 3.78 -5.68
C ILE A 134 12.07 4.40 -7.02
N ALA A 135 12.74 4.07 -8.13
CA ALA A 135 12.33 4.55 -9.45
C ALA A 135 10.94 4.02 -9.85
N LYS A 136 10.66 2.74 -9.62
CA LYS A 136 9.36 2.12 -9.90
C LYS A 136 8.22 2.72 -9.06
N ILE A 137 8.50 3.01 -7.78
CA ILE A 137 7.53 3.69 -6.89
C ILE A 137 7.30 5.12 -7.40
N ALA A 138 8.35 5.84 -7.80
CA ALA A 138 8.24 7.18 -8.34
C ALA A 138 7.41 7.23 -9.64
N GLU A 139 7.52 6.21 -10.51
CA GLU A 139 6.68 6.07 -11.71
C GLU A 139 5.20 5.83 -11.35
N ALA A 140 4.93 4.97 -10.35
CA ALA A 140 3.58 4.73 -9.87
C ALA A 140 2.99 5.99 -9.24
N GLU A 141 3.78 6.72 -8.44
CA GLU A 141 3.37 7.97 -7.83
C GLU A 141 3.09 9.08 -8.85
N ALA A 142 3.87 9.17 -9.92
CA ALA A 142 3.61 10.11 -11.01
C ALA A 142 2.27 9.82 -11.72
N ALA A 143 1.92 8.55 -11.91
CA ALA A 143 0.61 8.16 -12.47
C ALA A 143 -0.53 8.49 -11.48
N THR A 144 -0.31 8.31 -10.18
CA THR A 144 -1.23 8.69 -9.12
C THR A 144 -1.49 10.19 -9.12
N GLU A 145 -0.43 10.99 -9.21
CA GLU A 145 -0.55 12.45 -9.28
C GLU A 145 -1.25 12.93 -10.57
N GLU A 146 -1.03 12.27 -11.72
CA GLU A 146 -1.77 12.56 -12.96
C GLU A 146 -3.29 12.35 -12.74
N ALA A 147 -3.69 11.25 -12.10
CA ALA A 147 -5.09 10.96 -11.80
C ALA A 147 -5.66 11.96 -10.77
N MET A 148 -4.86 12.38 -9.78
CA MET A 148 -5.25 13.39 -8.81
C MET A 148 -5.47 14.76 -9.48
N ARG A 149 -4.61 15.17 -10.41
CA ARG A 149 -4.79 16.39 -11.21
C ARG A 149 -6.04 16.32 -12.07
N TYR A 150 -6.31 15.15 -12.67
CA TYR A 150 -7.51 14.92 -13.46
C TYR A 150 -8.79 15.14 -12.62
N VAL A 151 -8.89 14.53 -11.44
CA VAL A 151 -10.09 14.67 -10.59
C VAL A 151 -10.24 16.07 -10.04
N ARG A 152 -9.15 16.76 -9.66
CA ARG A 152 -9.20 18.17 -9.29
C ARG A 152 -9.81 19.02 -10.41
N ASP A 153 -9.33 18.86 -11.64
CA ASP A 153 -9.81 19.62 -12.79
C ASP A 153 -11.26 19.24 -13.16
N ARG A 154 -11.66 18.02 -12.89
CA ARG A 154 -13.03 17.53 -13.06
C ARG A 154 -13.98 18.23 -12.08
N ILE A 155 -13.57 18.38 -10.81
CA ILE A 155 -14.31 19.13 -9.78
C ILE A 155 -14.32 20.63 -10.13
N ARG A 156 -13.17 21.18 -10.55
CA ARG A 156 -13.03 22.60 -10.94
C ARG A 156 -14.02 22.98 -12.06
N LYS A 157 -14.14 22.17 -13.10
CA LYS A 157 -15.02 22.40 -14.25
C LYS A 157 -16.50 22.14 -13.96
N ALA A 158 -16.84 21.48 -12.87
CA ALA A 158 -18.22 21.20 -12.50
C ALA A 158 -18.97 22.49 -12.12
N LYS A 159 -20.21 22.62 -12.58
CA LYS A 159 -21.11 23.71 -12.20
C LYS A 159 -21.92 23.32 -10.96
N VAL A 160 -22.21 24.28 -10.10
CA VAL A 160 -23.04 24.07 -8.91
C VAL A 160 -24.49 24.43 -9.28
N ASN A 161 -25.42 23.51 -9.04
CA ASN A 161 -26.85 23.76 -9.26
C ASN A 161 -27.50 24.45 -8.05
N SER A 162 -28.79 24.78 -8.17
CA SER A 162 -29.53 25.48 -7.10
C SER A 162 -29.66 24.71 -5.78
N ARG A 163 -29.35 23.40 -5.77
CA ARG A 163 -29.33 22.56 -4.56
C ARG A 163 -27.91 22.34 -3.98
N GLY A 164 -26.92 23.10 -4.47
CA GLY A 164 -25.54 22.96 -4.01
C GLY A 164 -24.82 21.70 -4.51
N VAL A 165 -25.36 21.01 -5.52
CA VAL A 165 -24.80 19.78 -6.08
C VAL A 165 -23.94 20.08 -7.30
N LEU A 166 -22.77 19.43 -7.42
CA LEU A 166 -21.90 19.53 -8.58
C LEU A 166 -22.50 18.80 -9.78
N CYS A 167 -22.43 19.43 -10.95
CA CYS A 167 -22.96 18.88 -12.20
C CYS A 167 -21.97 19.07 -13.35
N SER A 168 -21.93 18.08 -14.26
CA SER A 168 -21.28 18.17 -15.57
C SER A 168 -22.36 18.24 -16.64
N GLY A 169 -22.60 19.43 -17.18
CA GLY A 169 -23.76 19.67 -18.03
C GLY A 169 -25.07 19.45 -17.26
N LYS A 170 -25.89 18.49 -17.71
CA LYS A 170 -27.15 18.10 -17.05
C LYS A 170 -26.98 16.93 -16.06
N THR A 171 -25.82 16.29 -16.03
CA THR A 171 -25.56 15.10 -15.20
C THR A 171 -25.01 15.51 -13.84
N VAL A 172 -25.61 15.00 -12.76
CA VAL A 172 -25.08 15.15 -11.41
C VAL A 172 -23.75 14.42 -11.30
N LEU A 173 -22.72 15.09 -10.78
CA LEU A 173 -21.44 14.46 -10.48
C LEU A 173 -21.54 13.71 -9.16
N THR A 174 -21.22 12.42 -9.18
CA THR A 174 -21.26 11.56 -7.98
C THR A 174 -19.87 11.04 -7.61
N CYS A 175 -19.73 10.61 -6.37
CA CYS A 175 -18.52 9.97 -5.87
C CYS A 175 -18.14 8.74 -6.70
N GLU A 176 -19.13 7.92 -7.05
CA GLU A 176 -18.92 6.70 -7.89
C GLU A 176 -18.43 7.05 -9.30
N MET A 177 -18.94 8.15 -9.89
CA MET A 177 -18.47 8.60 -11.21
C MET A 177 -17.01 9.05 -11.15
N LEU A 178 -16.63 9.85 -10.15
CA LEU A 178 -15.25 10.27 -9.97
C LEU A 178 -14.32 9.06 -9.80
N ARG A 179 -14.71 8.09 -8.98
CA ARG A 179 -13.95 6.86 -8.78
C ARG A 179 -13.77 6.09 -10.08
N ALA A 180 -14.84 5.85 -10.82
CA ALA A 180 -14.79 5.13 -12.08
C ALA A 180 -13.92 5.85 -13.13
N GLU A 181 -14.00 7.19 -13.19
CA GLU A 181 -13.16 8.00 -14.09
C GLU A 181 -11.67 7.90 -13.72
N ILE A 182 -11.30 7.94 -12.41
CA ILE A 182 -9.94 7.79 -11.89
C ILE A 182 -9.40 6.40 -12.23
N GLU A 183 -10.13 5.34 -11.85
CA GLU A 183 -9.71 3.95 -12.05
C GLU A 183 -9.59 3.61 -13.54
N GLY A 184 -10.52 4.13 -14.38
CA GLY A 184 -10.46 4.00 -15.83
C GLY A 184 -9.23 4.68 -16.44
N LEU A 185 -8.90 5.91 -16.00
CA LEU A 185 -7.69 6.62 -16.43
C LEU A 185 -6.42 5.81 -16.09
N LEU A 186 -6.29 5.39 -14.84
CA LEU A 186 -5.15 4.61 -14.36
C LEU A 186 -5.01 3.28 -15.12
N LYS A 187 -6.13 2.61 -15.43
CA LYS A 187 -6.10 1.37 -16.21
C LYS A 187 -5.54 1.58 -17.62
N THR A 188 -5.85 2.71 -18.27
CA THR A 188 -5.26 3.04 -19.58
C THR A 188 -3.76 3.32 -19.53
N ARG A 189 -3.21 3.57 -18.33
CA ARG A 189 -1.79 3.81 -18.07
C ARG A 189 -1.04 2.55 -17.62
N GLY A 190 -1.70 1.39 -17.52
CA GLY A 190 -1.10 0.14 -17.03
C GLY A 190 -1.03 0.05 -15.50
N TYR A 191 -1.97 0.70 -14.82
CA TYR A 191 -2.12 0.62 -13.37
C TYR A 191 -3.51 0.13 -13.00
N THR A 192 -3.59 -0.70 -11.98
CA THR A 192 -4.85 -1.14 -11.39
C THR A 192 -5.06 -0.43 -10.07
N ALA A 193 -6.13 0.38 -9.99
CA ALA A 193 -6.63 0.94 -8.74
C ALA A 193 -7.95 0.26 -8.38
N SER A 194 -8.16 0.04 -7.10
CA SER A 194 -9.41 -0.47 -6.55
C SER A 194 -9.63 0.18 -5.19
N GLN A 195 -10.89 0.38 -4.82
CA GLN A 195 -11.26 1.03 -3.57
C GLN A 195 -10.78 2.50 -3.44
N THR A 196 -10.55 3.18 -4.57
CA THR A 196 -10.27 4.62 -4.61
C THR A 196 -11.33 5.39 -3.82
N ILE A 197 -10.90 6.22 -2.87
CA ILE A 197 -11.78 7.02 -2.04
C ILE A 197 -12.11 8.33 -2.75
N THR A 198 -13.40 8.70 -2.76
CA THR A 198 -13.90 9.97 -3.29
C THR A 198 -15.02 10.48 -2.36
N ALA A 199 -14.76 10.47 -1.05
CA ALA A 199 -15.78 10.76 -0.03
C ALA A 199 -16.07 12.25 0.10
N CYS A 200 -17.36 12.62 0.09
CA CYS A 200 -17.80 14.01 0.16
C CYS A 200 -18.56 14.30 1.46
N GLY A 201 -18.28 15.46 2.05
CA GLY A 201 -18.98 15.96 3.24
C GLY A 201 -18.79 15.06 4.45
N ILE A 202 -19.88 14.68 5.11
CA ILE A 202 -19.84 13.84 6.33
C ILE A 202 -19.23 12.48 6.07
N GLN A 203 -19.38 11.90 4.90
CA GLN A 203 -18.76 10.60 4.57
C GLN A 203 -17.22 10.65 4.69
N ALA A 204 -16.62 11.81 4.41
CA ALA A 204 -15.18 12.02 4.58
C ALA A 204 -14.71 11.95 6.05
N SER A 205 -15.61 11.96 7.04
CA SER A 205 -15.25 11.74 8.45
C SER A 205 -14.86 10.31 8.79
N GLN A 206 -15.11 9.39 7.88
CA GLN A 206 -14.74 7.97 7.98
C GLN A 206 -13.58 7.69 7.02
N PRO A 207 -12.35 7.48 7.52
CA PRO A 207 -11.13 7.45 6.68
C PRO A 207 -11.18 6.51 5.47
N HIS A 208 -11.87 5.37 5.58
CA HIS A 208 -11.97 4.37 4.52
C HIS A 208 -13.34 4.34 3.81
N ASN A 209 -14.17 5.37 4.01
CA ASN A 209 -15.44 5.47 3.29
C ASN A 209 -15.17 5.85 1.83
N LEU A 210 -15.56 4.98 0.92
CA LEU A 210 -15.32 5.18 -0.52
C LEU A 210 -16.08 6.37 -1.11
N GLY A 211 -17.08 6.89 -0.39
CA GLY A 211 -17.98 7.91 -0.87
C GLY A 211 -19.09 7.35 -1.77
N ALA A 212 -20.28 7.91 -1.63
CA ALA A 212 -21.45 7.56 -2.44
C ALA A 212 -22.37 8.79 -2.64
N GLY A 213 -23.04 8.81 -3.80
CA GLY A 213 -24.01 9.84 -4.14
C GLY A 213 -23.41 11.16 -4.57
N PRO A 214 -24.19 12.24 -4.57
CA PRO A 214 -23.82 13.53 -5.15
C PRO A 214 -22.64 14.20 -4.46
N VAL A 215 -21.73 14.78 -5.24
CA VAL A 215 -20.66 15.64 -4.73
C VAL A 215 -21.25 17.04 -4.48
N LEU A 216 -20.98 17.60 -3.29
CA LEU A 216 -21.57 18.82 -2.80
C LEU A 216 -20.55 19.97 -2.80
N ALA A 217 -21.02 21.18 -3.19
CA ALA A 217 -20.24 22.40 -3.04
C ALA A 217 -20.15 22.83 -1.56
N GLY A 218 -19.05 23.50 -1.19
CA GLY A 218 -18.82 23.97 0.17
C GLY A 218 -18.47 22.88 1.18
N LYS A 219 -18.38 21.62 0.75
CA LYS A 219 -18.06 20.47 1.60
C LYS A 219 -16.69 19.91 1.24
N PRO A 220 -15.95 19.30 2.22
CA PRO A 220 -14.71 18.62 1.92
C PRO A 220 -14.96 17.40 1.03
N ILE A 221 -14.08 17.19 0.06
CA ILE A 221 -14.07 16.04 -0.85
C ILE A 221 -12.69 15.41 -0.68
N VAL A 222 -12.61 14.33 0.10
CA VAL A 222 -11.37 13.55 0.26
C VAL A 222 -11.25 12.63 -0.94
N VAL A 223 -10.17 12.78 -1.67
CA VAL A 223 -9.79 11.89 -2.78
C VAL A 223 -8.49 11.21 -2.41
N ASP A 224 -8.51 9.88 -2.39
CA ASP A 224 -7.38 9.04 -2.02
C ASP A 224 -7.21 7.94 -3.09
N ILE A 225 -6.03 7.92 -3.71
CA ILE A 225 -5.73 7.15 -4.92
C ILE A 225 -4.45 6.35 -4.69
N PHE A 226 -4.55 5.02 -4.69
CA PHE A 226 -3.44 4.10 -4.46
C PHE A 226 -3.40 3.00 -5.54
N PRO A 227 -2.85 3.28 -6.73
CA PRO A 227 -2.76 2.33 -7.82
C PRO A 227 -1.53 1.43 -7.70
N ARG A 228 -1.67 0.20 -8.18
CA ARG A 228 -0.58 -0.75 -8.36
C ARG A 228 -0.19 -0.84 -9.84
N SER A 229 1.08 -0.77 -10.14
CA SER A 229 1.59 -1.02 -11.50
C SER A 229 1.33 -2.46 -11.92
N ASP A 230 0.68 -2.67 -13.06
CA ASP A 230 0.38 -4.00 -13.62
C ASP A 230 1.65 -4.75 -14.04
N THR A 231 2.73 -4.02 -14.34
CA THR A 231 4.00 -4.60 -14.80
C THR A 231 5.02 -4.79 -13.69
N THR A 232 5.14 -3.84 -12.78
CA THR A 232 6.19 -3.86 -11.74
C THR A 232 5.69 -4.30 -10.37
N GLY A 233 4.38 -4.23 -10.14
CA GLY A 233 3.73 -4.53 -8.87
C GLY A 233 3.91 -3.47 -7.78
N TYR A 234 4.67 -2.39 -8.03
CA TYR A 234 4.86 -1.30 -7.07
C TYR A 234 3.65 -0.38 -7.04
N TRP A 235 3.38 0.18 -5.85
CA TRP A 235 2.26 1.06 -5.57
C TRP A 235 2.69 2.54 -5.59
N GLY A 236 1.76 3.42 -6.00
CA GLY A 236 1.73 4.82 -5.65
C GLY A 236 0.66 5.06 -4.59
N ASP A 237 0.70 6.22 -3.91
CA ASP A 237 -0.22 6.53 -2.82
C ASP A 237 -0.31 8.04 -2.58
N MET A 238 -1.51 8.61 -2.74
CA MET A 238 -1.69 10.05 -2.62
C MET A 238 -3.11 10.41 -2.20
N THR A 239 -3.23 11.24 -1.17
CA THR A 239 -4.51 11.84 -0.78
C THR A 239 -4.48 13.36 -0.92
N ARG A 240 -5.57 13.91 -1.45
CA ARG A 240 -5.88 15.35 -1.41
C ARG A 240 -7.31 15.56 -0.96
N THR A 241 -7.54 16.69 -0.30
CA THR A 241 -8.89 17.14 0.04
C THR A 241 -9.18 18.44 -0.70
N PHE A 242 -10.30 18.46 -1.42
CA PHE A 242 -10.81 19.58 -2.20
C PHE A 242 -12.14 20.09 -1.64
N CYS A 243 -12.47 21.33 -1.97
CA CYS A 243 -13.78 21.92 -1.73
C CYS A 243 -14.14 22.78 -2.94
N LYS A 244 -15.26 22.51 -3.61
CA LYS A 244 -15.77 23.40 -4.67
C LYS A 244 -16.42 24.62 -4.06
N GLY A 245 -15.83 25.81 -4.33
CA GLY A 245 -16.24 27.06 -3.74
C GLY A 245 -15.67 27.26 -2.31
N ILE A 246 -16.38 28.00 -1.47
CA ILE A 246 -15.93 28.42 -0.15
C ILE A 246 -16.17 27.31 0.88
N ALA A 247 -15.12 26.87 1.53
CA ALA A 247 -15.19 25.89 2.63
C ALA A 247 -15.68 26.54 3.93
N GLU A 248 -16.35 25.75 4.76
CA GLU A 248 -16.71 26.17 6.12
C GLU A 248 -15.46 26.57 6.92
N PRO A 249 -15.54 27.55 7.83
CA PRO A 249 -14.36 28.01 8.59
C PRO A 249 -13.61 26.90 9.34
N VAL A 250 -14.33 25.95 9.91
CA VAL A 250 -13.73 24.78 10.61
C VAL A 250 -12.97 23.87 9.65
N VAL A 251 -13.51 23.63 8.45
CA VAL A 251 -12.87 22.82 7.40
C VAL A 251 -11.59 23.49 6.90
N ARG A 252 -11.63 24.82 6.67
CA ARG A 252 -10.42 25.59 6.30
C ARG A 252 -9.37 25.55 7.40
N LYS A 253 -9.76 25.72 8.66
CA LYS A 253 -8.86 25.64 9.81
C LYS A 253 -8.23 24.24 9.93
N ALA A 254 -9.02 23.19 9.78
CA ALA A 254 -8.55 21.80 9.80
C ALA A 254 -7.56 21.53 8.65
N PHE A 255 -7.86 22.01 7.43
CA PHE A 255 -6.95 21.86 6.29
C PHE A 255 -5.58 22.51 6.54
N LEU A 256 -5.56 23.72 7.07
CA LEU A 256 -4.30 24.44 7.38
C LEU A 256 -3.51 23.70 8.48
N SER A 257 -4.20 23.15 9.48
CA SER A 257 -3.57 22.37 10.56
C SER A 257 -2.97 21.07 10.05
N VAL A 258 -3.72 20.31 9.22
CA VAL A 258 -3.25 19.07 8.58
C VAL A 258 -2.05 19.34 7.67
N ARG A 259 -2.10 20.37 6.84
CA ARG A 259 -0.97 20.78 5.98
C ARG A 259 0.27 21.10 6.81
N LYS A 260 0.15 21.90 7.86
CA LYS A 260 1.23 22.25 8.79
C LYS A 260 1.83 21.01 9.46
N ALA A 261 0.99 20.06 9.87
CA ALA A 261 1.43 18.80 10.48
C ALA A 261 2.26 17.96 9.49
N GLY A 262 1.83 17.85 8.24
CA GLY A 262 2.60 17.20 7.17
C GLY A 262 3.96 17.86 6.92
N GLU A 263 4.00 19.20 6.84
CA GLU A 263 5.24 19.96 6.67
C GLU A 263 6.23 19.79 7.86
N ILE A 264 5.71 19.67 9.09
CA ILE A 264 6.52 19.37 10.28
C ILE A 264 7.12 17.95 10.15
N ALA A 265 6.29 16.98 9.80
CA ALA A 265 6.73 15.60 9.65
C ALA A 265 7.81 15.46 8.56
N GLU A 266 7.60 16.02 7.39
CA GLU A 266 8.57 15.98 6.28
C GLU A 266 9.91 16.60 6.67
N ARG A 267 9.91 17.72 7.40
CA ARG A 267 11.16 18.34 7.91
C ARG A 267 11.90 17.49 8.94
N MET A 268 11.20 16.63 9.68
CA MET A 268 11.80 15.73 10.67
C MET A 268 12.35 14.45 10.05
N ILE A 269 11.74 13.96 8.98
CA ILE A 269 12.08 12.66 8.36
C ILE A 269 13.50 12.71 7.79
N ARG A 270 14.39 11.88 8.38
CA ARG A 270 15.73 11.56 7.89
C ARG A 270 16.21 10.25 8.48
N GLU A 271 17.33 9.74 7.99
CA GLU A 271 17.96 8.55 8.58
C GLU A 271 18.23 8.72 10.07
N GLY A 272 17.88 7.70 10.86
CA GLY A 272 18.11 7.66 12.31
C GLY A 272 17.02 8.29 13.18
N VAL A 273 16.05 9.00 12.60
CA VAL A 273 14.93 9.59 13.36
C VAL A 273 13.96 8.48 13.77
N CYS A 274 13.48 8.51 15.02
CA CYS A 274 12.47 7.60 15.52
C CYS A 274 11.11 7.86 14.84
N ALA A 275 10.52 6.82 14.25
CA ALA A 275 9.24 6.96 13.54
C ALA A 275 8.11 7.45 14.46
N ALA A 276 8.10 7.04 15.74
CA ALA A 276 7.11 7.52 16.72
C ALA A 276 7.23 9.02 17.01
N GLU A 277 8.45 9.57 17.03
CA GLU A 277 8.66 11.01 17.27
C GLU A 277 8.10 11.86 16.14
N VAL A 278 8.22 11.40 14.88
CA VAL A 278 7.64 12.07 13.71
C VAL A 278 6.12 12.10 13.81
N HIS A 279 5.51 10.97 14.18
CA HIS A 279 4.05 10.91 14.39
C HIS A 279 3.59 11.84 15.52
N LEU A 280 4.27 11.81 16.65
CA LEU A 280 3.90 12.62 17.82
C LEU A 280 3.98 14.12 17.53
N ALA A 281 5.02 14.56 16.83
CA ALA A 281 5.16 15.98 16.47
C ALA A 281 4.01 16.47 15.55
N ALA A 282 3.56 15.64 14.61
CA ALA A 282 2.40 15.96 13.78
C ALA A 282 1.11 16.01 14.61
N ALA A 283 0.91 15.05 15.51
CA ALA A 283 -0.27 15.00 16.38
C ALA A 283 -0.33 16.19 17.36
N GLU A 284 0.80 16.52 17.99
CA GLU A 284 0.92 17.67 18.89
C GLU A 284 0.65 19.00 18.17
N SER A 285 1.12 19.15 16.93
CA SER A 285 0.85 20.34 16.13
C SER A 285 -0.65 20.53 15.89
N MET A 286 -1.37 19.47 15.53
CA MET A 286 -2.82 19.52 15.32
C MET A 286 -3.59 19.76 16.62
N ALA A 287 -3.14 19.16 17.72
CA ALA A 287 -3.73 19.38 19.04
C ALA A 287 -3.55 20.85 19.51
N ALA A 288 -2.39 21.45 19.27
CA ALA A 288 -2.11 22.86 19.56
C ALA A 288 -2.98 23.84 18.75
N ASP A 289 -3.37 23.44 17.52
CA ASP A 289 -4.31 24.18 16.70
C ASP A 289 -5.79 23.99 17.14
N GLY A 290 -6.04 23.20 18.21
CA GLY A 290 -7.35 22.96 18.82
C GLY A 290 -8.07 21.71 18.32
N PHE A 291 -7.41 20.81 17.59
CA PHE A 291 -7.97 19.56 17.11
C PHE A 291 -7.48 18.38 17.97
N GLN A 292 -8.14 18.20 19.12
CA GLN A 292 -7.83 17.10 20.04
C GLN A 292 -8.34 15.77 19.47
N THR A 293 -7.53 14.72 19.63
CA THR A 293 -7.96 13.34 19.35
C THR A 293 -8.77 12.81 20.54
N GLY A 294 -9.91 12.23 20.25
CA GLY A 294 -10.83 11.72 21.29
C GLY A 294 -12.08 11.11 20.69
N HIS A 295 -13.18 11.27 21.39
CA HIS A 295 -14.50 10.79 20.96
C HIS A 295 -15.54 11.89 21.12
N THR A 296 -16.53 11.89 20.25
CA THR A 296 -17.74 12.72 20.40
C THR A 296 -18.58 12.25 21.60
N ALA A 297 -19.61 13.00 21.97
CA ALA A 297 -20.56 12.60 23.03
C ALA A 297 -21.22 11.24 22.74
N ASP A 298 -21.40 10.89 21.46
CA ASP A 298 -21.97 9.61 21.03
C ASP A 298 -20.90 8.48 20.87
N GLY A 299 -19.67 8.72 21.35
CA GLY A 299 -18.60 7.72 21.33
C GLY A 299 -17.92 7.52 19.99
N ILE A 300 -18.16 8.39 18.99
CA ILE A 300 -17.52 8.30 17.65
C ILE A 300 -16.09 8.87 17.74
N PRO A 301 -15.06 8.11 17.32
CA PRO A 301 -13.68 8.63 17.26
C PRO A 301 -13.59 9.89 16.41
N CYS A 302 -12.84 10.88 16.88
CA CYS A 302 -12.61 12.13 16.14
C CYS A 302 -11.20 12.68 16.39
N GLY A 303 -10.76 13.62 15.54
CA GLY A 303 -9.39 14.15 15.53
C GLY A 303 -8.46 13.35 14.65
N PHE A 304 -7.18 13.21 15.02
CA PHE A 304 -6.17 12.40 14.31
C PHE A 304 -6.18 10.97 14.87
N ILE A 305 -6.89 10.06 14.22
CA ILE A 305 -7.27 8.74 14.74
C ILE A 305 -6.48 7.56 14.15
N HIS A 306 -5.45 7.82 13.34
CA HIS A 306 -4.62 6.77 12.72
C HIS A 306 -3.12 7.10 12.82
N GLY A 307 -2.26 6.23 12.33
CA GLY A 307 -0.82 6.51 12.19
C GLY A 307 -0.56 7.63 11.21
N LEU A 308 0.61 8.28 11.33
CA LEU A 308 1.00 9.33 10.39
C LEU A 308 1.33 8.78 9.01
N GLY A 309 1.66 7.48 8.91
CA GLY A 309 1.96 6.87 7.64
C GLY A 309 2.46 5.43 7.76
N HIS A 310 2.77 4.87 6.62
CA HIS A 310 3.24 3.50 6.45
C HIS A 310 4.25 3.39 5.32
N GLY A 311 4.98 2.28 5.28
CA GLY A 311 5.82 1.95 4.13
C GLY A 311 4.98 1.64 2.90
N VAL A 312 5.48 2.02 1.74
CA VAL A 312 4.89 1.69 0.44
C VAL A 312 5.92 1.00 -0.43
N GLY A 313 5.52 -0.05 -1.13
CA GLY A 313 6.40 -0.82 -2.00
C GLY A 313 5.65 -1.79 -2.90
N LEU A 314 5.85 -3.08 -2.73
CA LEU A 314 5.06 -4.14 -3.38
C LEU A 314 3.73 -4.41 -2.66
N GLU A 315 3.58 -3.90 -1.44
CA GLU A 315 2.31 -3.78 -0.73
C GLU A 315 2.02 -2.31 -0.50
N ILE A 316 0.73 -1.96 -0.52
CA ILE A 316 0.30 -0.60 -0.19
C ILE A 316 0.64 -0.28 1.27
N HIS A 317 0.48 -1.25 2.15
CA HIS A 317 0.80 -1.14 3.57
C HIS A 317 1.92 -2.11 3.94
N GLU A 318 3.18 -1.67 3.94
CA GLU A 318 4.31 -2.46 4.43
C GLU A 318 5.11 -1.70 5.52
N GLY A 319 6.21 -2.26 5.95
CA GLY A 319 7.13 -1.57 6.87
C GLY A 319 8.00 -0.49 6.19
N PRO A 320 8.46 0.51 6.95
CA PRO A 320 8.13 0.75 8.36
C PRO A 320 6.82 1.54 8.56
N ARG A 321 6.12 1.33 9.67
CA ARG A 321 5.01 2.20 10.07
C ARG A 321 5.53 3.50 10.68
N VAL A 322 4.92 4.64 10.34
CA VAL A 322 5.15 5.92 11.02
C VAL A 322 3.98 6.14 11.99
N SER A 323 4.11 5.59 13.19
CA SER A 323 3.04 5.52 14.18
C SER A 323 3.60 5.61 15.59
N PRO A 324 2.79 5.93 16.62
CA PRO A 324 3.28 6.07 17.99
C PRO A 324 3.84 4.76 18.59
N MET A 325 3.50 3.62 17.99
CA MET A 325 3.97 2.30 18.44
C MET A 325 5.33 1.91 17.85
N ASN A 326 5.77 2.53 16.75
CA ASN A 326 7.04 2.20 16.11
C ASN A 326 8.19 3.07 16.61
N ARG A 327 8.96 2.54 17.55
CA ARG A 327 10.14 3.21 18.10
C ARG A 327 11.43 2.96 17.33
N ASN A 328 11.38 2.23 16.22
CA ASN A 328 12.54 1.99 15.39
C ASN A 328 12.93 3.25 14.60
N PRO A 329 14.24 3.46 14.38
CA PRO A 329 14.70 4.56 13.54
C PRO A 329 14.35 4.31 12.07
N LEU A 330 13.98 5.36 11.36
CA LEU A 330 13.88 5.37 9.91
C LEU A 330 15.26 5.15 9.29
N ARG A 331 15.31 4.44 8.18
CA ARG A 331 16.54 4.11 7.46
C ARG A 331 16.55 4.76 6.08
N LYS A 332 17.70 5.23 5.63
CA LYS A 332 17.87 5.66 4.23
C LYS A 332 17.34 4.59 3.28
N GLY A 333 16.50 4.99 2.33
CA GLY A 333 15.82 4.10 1.39
C GLY A 333 14.47 3.56 1.87
N ASN A 334 14.02 3.87 3.11
CA ASN A 334 12.62 3.68 3.43
C ASN A 334 11.77 4.60 2.54
N VAL A 335 10.69 4.09 1.99
CA VAL A 335 9.65 4.89 1.32
C VAL A 335 8.42 4.81 2.21
N VAL A 336 7.92 5.97 2.63
CA VAL A 336 6.79 6.06 3.57
C VAL A 336 5.80 7.13 3.14
N SER A 337 4.52 6.91 3.43
CA SER A 337 3.51 7.96 3.36
C SER A 337 3.65 8.94 4.51
N VAL A 338 3.24 10.19 4.29
CA VAL A 338 3.06 11.23 5.29
C VAL A 338 1.64 11.77 5.10
N GLU A 339 0.68 11.22 5.85
CA GLU A 339 -0.75 11.37 5.64
C GLU A 339 -1.51 11.87 6.89
N PRO A 340 -1.12 12.98 7.50
CA PRO A 340 -1.90 13.50 8.61
C PRO A 340 -3.35 13.75 8.17
N GLY A 341 -4.29 13.44 9.07
CA GLY A 341 -5.71 13.62 8.81
C GLY A 341 -6.49 14.03 10.05
N LEU A 342 -7.56 14.79 9.86
CA LEU A 342 -8.51 15.19 10.88
C LEU A 342 -9.92 14.82 10.47
N TYR A 343 -10.64 14.14 11.35
CA TYR A 343 -11.96 13.60 11.07
C TYR A 343 -12.95 13.97 12.16
N HIS A 344 -14.15 14.38 11.76
CA HIS A 344 -15.21 14.72 12.71
C HIS A 344 -16.59 14.59 12.06
N PRO A 345 -17.55 13.87 12.68
CA PRO A 345 -18.87 13.62 12.08
C PRO A 345 -19.70 14.88 11.82
N ALA A 346 -19.40 16.02 12.46
CA ALA A 346 -20.14 17.26 12.23
C ALA A 346 -19.74 18.00 10.95
N TRP A 347 -18.49 17.86 10.46
CA TRP A 347 -18.00 18.64 9.31
C TRP A 347 -17.28 17.82 8.25
N GLY A 348 -17.01 16.53 8.50
CA GLY A 348 -16.34 15.63 7.55
C GLY A 348 -14.90 15.33 7.90
N GLY A 349 -14.04 15.23 6.91
CA GLY A 349 -12.62 14.87 7.07
C GLY A 349 -11.70 15.66 6.15
N ILE A 350 -10.46 15.78 6.57
CA ILE A 350 -9.34 16.30 5.81
C ILE A 350 -8.19 15.28 5.91
N ARG A 351 -7.65 14.84 4.80
CA ARG A 351 -6.38 14.12 4.70
C ARG A 351 -5.54 14.70 3.58
N LEU A 352 -4.28 14.93 3.84
CA LEU A 352 -3.28 15.37 2.87
C LEU A 352 -2.11 14.42 2.97
N GLU A 353 -1.79 13.75 1.90
CA GLU A 353 -0.78 12.72 1.86
C GLU A 353 0.20 12.96 0.75
N ASP A 354 1.46 12.82 1.08
CA ASP A 354 2.56 12.69 0.14
C ASP A 354 3.37 11.45 0.44
N LEU A 355 3.98 10.89 -0.60
CA LEU A 355 4.91 9.79 -0.50
C LEU A 355 6.35 10.31 -0.52
N VAL A 356 7.16 9.90 0.46
CA VAL A 356 8.54 10.38 0.60
C VAL A 356 9.54 9.24 0.70
N VAL A 357 10.74 9.43 0.16
CA VAL A 357 11.88 8.52 0.41
C VAL A 357 12.84 9.15 1.41
N VAL A 358 13.18 8.39 2.44
CA VAL A 358 14.14 8.79 3.47
C VAL A 358 15.55 8.86 2.88
N THR A 359 16.21 9.98 3.09
CA THR A 359 17.62 10.21 2.71
C THR A 359 18.48 10.35 3.98
N ARG A 360 19.79 10.54 3.82
CA ARG A 360 20.70 10.70 4.95
C ARG A 360 20.33 11.91 5.83
N ASP A 361 20.08 13.05 5.19
CA ASP A 361 19.98 14.35 5.86
C ASP A 361 18.55 14.93 5.81
N GLY A 362 17.58 14.21 5.24
CA GLY A 362 16.19 14.64 5.07
C GLY A 362 15.34 13.57 4.39
N CYS A 363 14.31 14.00 3.66
CA CYS A 363 13.56 13.16 2.75
C CYS A 363 13.40 13.84 1.37
N ARG A 364 13.12 13.05 0.36
CA ARG A 364 12.72 13.54 -0.96
C ARG A 364 11.26 13.17 -1.20
N ASN A 365 10.43 14.18 -1.33
CA ASN A 365 9.02 14.03 -1.68
C ASN A 365 8.89 13.67 -3.17
N PHE A 366 8.04 12.72 -3.52
CA PHE A 366 7.74 12.35 -4.91
C PHE A 366 6.67 13.25 -5.51
N ASN A 367 5.79 13.81 -4.69
CA ASN A 367 4.66 14.62 -5.14
C ASN A 367 5.07 16.07 -5.40
N THR A 368 4.51 16.62 -6.45
CA THR A 368 4.73 18.02 -6.87
C THR A 368 3.45 18.85 -6.87
N MET A 369 2.29 18.19 -6.78
CA MET A 369 0.99 18.85 -6.79
C MET A 369 0.76 19.63 -5.50
N GLU A 370 0.46 20.92 -5.64
CA GLU A 370 0.13 21.80 -4.53
C GLU A 370 -1.06 21.29 -3.71
N LYS A 371 -1.01 21.57 -2.40
CA LYS A 371 -2.09 21.30 -1.45
C LYS A 371 -3.05 22.52 -1.42
N GLU A 372 -4.08 22.48 -2.25
CA GLU A 372 -5.10 23.52 -2.43
C GLU A 372 -6.47 22.97 -1.98
N LEU A 373 -7.15 23.66 -1.06
CA LEU A 373 -8.47 23.24 -0.59
C LEU A 373 -9.58 23.74 -1.51
N GLU A 374 -9.64 25.06 -1.70
CA GLU A 374 -10.77 25.72 -2.38
C GLU A 374 -10.50 25.79 -3.87
N ILE A 375 -11.43 25.24 -4.66
CA ILE A 375 -11.34 25.19 -6.13
C ILE A 375 -12.51 26.00 -6.69
N GLU A 376 -12.19 26.98 -7.52
CA GLU A 376 -13.17 27.80 -8.24
C GLU A 376 -13.71 27.14 -9.51
#